data_835a27a4f9c4e93f1fd23fc6ed0062c9
#
_entry.id   835a27a4f9c4e93f1fd23fc6ed0062c9
#
_cell.length_a   1.000
_cell.length_b   1.000
_cell.length_c   1.000
_cell.angle_alpha   90.00
_cell.angle_beta   90.00
_cell.angle_gamma   90.00
#
_symmetry.space_group_name_H-M   'P 1'
#
loop_
_entity.id
_entity.type
_entity.pdbx_description
1 polymer ?
#
loop_
_entity_poly.entity_id
_entity_poly.type
_entity_poly.pdbx_seq_one_letter_code
_entity_poly.pdbx_strand_id
1 'polypeptide(L)'
;MKLISKIVLVTVILLTAGSVVVNAQNKIATLDLRKVFDSYWRTKQADIQLKERAKEFEKQRQEMIDSYKSANDEYKKLIDSANDSAITADEREKRKKDAEAKLVEIKGIEANITQFDRTATTTLNEQRKRMREKILQEIYELVNTKAKAAGYTLVIDTAAETINNTPVLLYYTKDNDLTDEILKQLNANAPTEYLQPQSTETNAPAK
;
A
#
# COMPACT_ATOMS: atom_id res chain seq x y z
N MET A 1 -66.96 -41.35 26.45
CA MET A 1 -66.78 -39.90 26.33
C MET A 1 -65.49 -39.36 26.93
N LYS A 2 -65.01 -39.84 28.11
CA LYS A 2 -63.78 -39.29 28.74
C LYS A 2 -62.44 -39.64 28.01
N LEU A 3 -62.41 -40.72 27.23
CA LEU A 3 -61.20 -41.09 26.45
C LEU A 3 -61.02 -40.26 25.18
N ILE A 4 -62.09 -39.95 24.47
CA ILE A 4 -62.10 -39.16 23.24
C ILE A 4 -61.69 -37.70 23.56
N SER A 5 -62.17 -37.16 24.70
CA SER A 5 -61.81 -35.84 25.14
C SER A 5 -60.30 -35.67 25.45
N LYS A 6 -59.66 -36.73 26.01
CA LYS A 6 -58.19 -36.69 26.28
C LYS A 6 -57.37 -36.81 24.97
N ILE A 7 -57.82 -37.57 23.99
CA ILE A 7 -57.15 -37.67 22.70
C ILE A 7 -57.24 -36.35 21.90
N VAL A 8 -58.38 -35.67 21.93
CA VAL A 8 -58.55 -34.39 21.28
C VAL A 8 -57.70 -33.30 21.95
N LEU A 9 -57.58 -33.31 23.29
CA LEU A 9 -56.73 -32.37 24.02
C LEU A 9 -55.26 -32.55 23.68
N VAL A 10 -54.75 -33.77 23.54
CA VAL A 10 -53.36 -34.07 23.20
C VAL A 10 -53.05 -33.69 21.75
N THR A 11 -53.98 -33.89 20.81
CA THR A 11 -53.79 -33.47 19.41
C THR A 11 -53.77 -31.97 19.26
N VAL A 12 -54.56 -31.20 19.97
CA VAL A 12 -54.57 -29.75 19.96
C VAL A 12 -53.23 -29.19 20.50
N ILE A 13 -52.68 -29.79 21.56
CA ILE A 13 -51.37 -29.36 22.11
C ILE A 13 -50.21 -29.68 21.13
N LEU A 14 -50.27 -30.76 20.36
CA LEU A 14 -49.25 -31.09 19.33
C LEU A 14 -49.32 -30.13 18.12
N LEU A 15 -50.47 -29.57 17.77
CA LEU A 15 -50.61 -28.67 16.63
C LEU A 15 -50.16 -27.21 16.94
N THR A 16 -50.03 -26.84 18.21
CA THR A 16 -49.56 -25.49 18.59
C THR A 16 -48.04 -25.41 18.78
N ALA A 17 -47.31 -26.52 18.75
CA ALA A 17 -45.85 -26.59 18.91
C ALA A 17 -45.04 -26.29 17.64
N GLY A 18 -45.68 -25.92 16.52
CA GLY A 18 -45.03 -25.96 15.20
C GLY A 18 -44.94 -24.66 14.42
N SER A 19 -44.66 -23.52 15.07
CA SER A 19 -44.31 -22.33 14.27
C SER A 19 -43.36 -21.40 15.04
N VAL A 20 -42.20 -21.93 15.44
CA VAL A 20 -41.08 -21.03 15.64
C VAL A 20 -40.60 -20.58 14.25
N VAL A 21 -41.19 -19.52 13.74
CA VAL A 21 -40.62 -18.78 12.63
C VAL A 21 -39.32 -18.23 13.15
N VAL A 22 -38.23 -18.97 12.96
CA VAL A 22 -36.87 -18.43 13.10
C VAL A 22 -36.77 -17.38 12.00
N ASN A 23 -37.15 -16.15 12.30
CA ASN A 23 -36.72 -15.02 11.51
C ASN A 23 -35.18 -15.01 11.62
N ALA A 24 -34.50 -15.61 10.67
CA ALA A 24 -33.11 -15.39 10.46
C ALA A 24 -32.95 -13.90 10.09
N GLN A 25 -32.98 -13.02 11.08
CA GLN A 25 -32.71 -11.62 10.89
C GLN A 25 -31.29 -11.52 10.33
N ASN A 26 -31.15 -11.10 9.07
CA ASN A 26 -29.85 -10.84 8.49
C ASN A 26 -29.10 -9.85 9.39
N LYS A 27 -28.14 -10.36 10.16
CA LYS A 27 -27.34 -9.54 11.05
C LYS A 27 -26.22 -8.92 10.24
N ILE A 28 -26.33 -7.62 9.98
CA ILE A 28 -25.37 -6.87 9.15
C ILE A 28 -24.45 -6.09 10.11
N ALA A 29 -23.17 -6.11 9.84
CA ALA A 29 -22.18 -5.26 10.47
C ALA A 29 -21.59 -4.27 9.48
N THR A 30 -20.94 -3.25 9.99
CA THR A 30 -20.19 -2.25 9.22
C THR A 30 -18.73 -2.24 9.65
N LEU A 31 -17.86 -1.75 8.78
CA LEU A 31 -16.44 -1.59 9.02
C LEU A 31 -15.92 -0.43 8.19
N ASP A 32 -15.20 0.52 8.77
CA ASP A 32 -14.39 1.50 8.03
C ASP A 32 -13.04 0.86 7.69
N LEU A 33 -12.97 0.24 6.49
CA LEU A 33 -11.76 -0.46 6.05
C LEU A 33 -10.57 0.48 5.87
N ARG A 34 -10.82 1.73 5.44
CA ARG A 34 -9.77 2.74 5.28
C ARG A 34 -9.14 3.08 6.64
N LYS A 35 -9.98 3.40 7.66
CA LYS A 35 -9.52 3.66 9.01
C LYS A 35 -8.74 2.48 9.59
N VAL A 36 -9.25 1.24 9.42
CA VAL A 36 -8.57 0.03 9.89
C VAL A 36 -7.22 -0.13 9.21
N PHE A 37 -7.16 -0.02 7.89
CA PHE A 37 -5.93 -0.14 7.12
C PHE A 37 -4.89 0.90 7.51
N ASP A 38 -5.26 2.18 7.54
CA ASP A 38 -4.33 3.29 7.80
C ASP A 38 -3.83 3.29 9.25
N SER A 39 -4.64 2.80 10.20
CA SER A 39 -4.29 2.76 11.62
C SER A 39 -3.65 1.43 12.07
N TYR A 40 -3.56 0.44 11.18
CA TYR A 40 -2.90 -0.82 11.48
C TYR A 40 -1.37 -0.63 11.53
N TRP A 41 -0.72 -1.11 12.61
CA TRP A 41 0.72 -0.93 12.79
C TRP A 41 1.57 -1.48 11.63
N ARG A 42 1.14 -2.57 10.98
CA ARG A 42 1.85 -3.13 9.83
C ARG A 42 1.79 -2.24 8.60
N THR A 43 0.76 -1.44 8.43
CA THR A 43 0.70 -0.42 7.38
C THR A 43 1.76 0.64 7.61
N LYS A 44 1.89 1.14 8.85
CA LYS A 44 2.94 2.09 9.21
C LYS A 44 4.34 1.51 9.00
N GLN A 45 4.56 0.25 9.39
CA GLN A 45 5.81 -0.47 9.14
C GLN A 45 6.12 -0.58 7.65
N ALA A 46 5.13 -0.96 6.83
CA ALA A 46 5.28 -1.07 5.39
C ALA A 46 5.64 0.27 4.74
N ASP A 47 5.00 1.37 5.18
CA ASP A 47 5.30 2.72 4.71
C ASP A 47 6.73 3.15 5.04
N ILE A 48 7.22 2.84 6.24
CA ILE A 48 8.61 3.11 6.63
C ILE A 48 9.57 2.34 5.72
N GLN A 49 9.35 1.04 5.53
CA GLN A 49 10.20 0.20 4.66
C GLN A 49 10.22 0.69 3.21
N LEU A 50 9.07 1.13 2.68
CA LEU A 50 9.00 1.70 1.33
C LEU A 50 9.74 3.03 1.23
N LYS A 51 9.64 3.90 2.25
CA LYS A 51 10.39 5.16 2.31
C LYS A 51 11.90 4.92 2.38
N GLU A 52 12.35 3.98 3.18
CA GLU A 52 13.77 3.61 3.27
C GLU A 52 14.28 3.09 1.92
N ARG A 53 13.52 2.21 1.28
CA ARG A 53 13.88 1.68 -0.05
C ARG A 53 13.94 2.78 -1.12
N ALA A 54 13.00 3.73 -1.08
CA ALA A 54 13.01 4.88 -1.98
C ALA A 54 14.25 5.77 -1.76
N LYS A 55 14.66 5.99 -0.50
CA LYS A 55 15.90 6.72 -0.17
C LYS A 55 17.15 6.00 -0.69
N GLU A 56 17.21 4.68 -0.59
CA GLU A 56 18.32 3.90 -1.16
C GLU A 56 18.42 4.07 -2.67
N PHE A 57 17.31 4.00 -3.38
CA PHE A 57 17.28 4.23 -4.83
C PHE A 57 17.68 5.66 -5.17
N GLU A 58 17.22 6.65 -4.44
CA GLU A 58 17.62 8.05 -4.68
C GLU A 58 19.13 8.25 -4.47
N LYS A 59 19.71 7.63 -3.45
CA LYS A 59 21.17 7.65 -3.24
C LYS A 59 21.93 7.05 -4.42
N GLN A 60 21.52 5.86 -4.87
CA GLN A 60 22.15 5.18 -6.01
C GLN A 60 22.03 6.01 -7.29
N ARG A 61 20.85 6.60 -7.52
CA ARG A 61 20.62 7.51 -8.64
C ARG A 61 21.53 8.74 -8.59
N GLN A 62 21.72 9.31 -7.41
CA GLN A 62 22.61 10.47 -7.24
C GLN A 62 24.07 10.12 -7.55
N GLU A 63 24.55 8.95 -7.13
CA GLU A 63 25.89 8.44 -7.48
C GLU A 63 26.08 8.31 -8.99
N MET A 64 25.06 7.84 -9.71
CA MET A 64 25.08 7.76 -11.17
C MET A 64 25.09 9.14 -11.84
N ILE A 65 24.33 10.11 -11.30
CA ILE A 65 24.32 11.50 -11.76
C ILE A 65 25.69 12.16 -11.55
N ASP A 66 26.33 11.90 -10.42
CA ASP A 66 27.66 12.46 -10.15
C ASP A 66 28.72 11.86 -11.08
N SER A 67 28.63 10.57 -11.41
CA SER A 67 29.44 9.93 -12.43
C SER A 67 29.21 10.54 -13.80
N TYR A 68 27.97 10.81 -14.18
CA TYR A 68 27.61 11.51 -15.42
C TYR A 68 28.23 12.90 -15.50
N LYS A 69 28.14 13.69 -14.42
CA LYS A 69 28.72 15.03 -14.35
C LYS A 69 30.24 14.99 -14.52
N SER A 70 30.91 14.06 -13.79
CA SER A 70 32.37 13.87 -13.90
C SER A 70 32.79 13.54 -15.32
N ALA A 71 32.10 12.59 -15.96
CA ALA A 71 32.40 12.20 -17.35
C ALA A 71 32.20 13.37 -18.33
N ASN A 72 31.16 14.21 -18.14
CA ASN A 72 30.96 15.41 -18.96
C ASN A 72 32.06 16.45 -18.76
N ASP A 73 32.53 16.65 -17.54
CA ASP A 73 33.60 17.59 -17.26
C ASP A 73 34.93 17.11 -17.87
N GLU A 74 35.20 15.81 -17.86
CA GLU A 74 36.33 15.21 -18.53
C GLU A 74 36.24 15.38 -20.06
N TYR A 75 35.07 15.12 -20.63
CA TYR A 75 34.81 15.32 -22.05
C TYR A 75 35.10 16.78 -22.49
N LYS A 76 34.58 17.77 -21.72
CA LYS A 76 34.86 19.17 -22.00
C LYS A 76 36.36 19.49 -21.99
N LYS A 77 37.09 19.01 -20.98
CA LYS A 77 38.56 19.20 -20.90
C LYS A 77 39.27 18.58 -22.10
N LEU A 78 38.85 17.41 -22.55
CA LEU A 78 39.42 16.75 -23.74
C LEU A 78 39.17 17.59 -25.02
N ILE A 79 37.95 18.08 -25.21
CA ILE A 79 37.62 18.95 -26.36
C ILE A 79 38.40 20.27 -26.29
N ASP A 80 38.44 20.92 -25.14
CA ASP A 80 39.16 22.18 -24.96
C ASP A 80 40.65 21.99 -25.24
N SER A 81 41.25 20.91 -24.75
CA SER A 81 42.64 20.58 -24.98
C SER A 81 42.95 20.13 -26.41
N ALA A 82 41.98 19.55 -27.13
CA ALA A 82 42.12 19.22 -28.55
C ALA A 82 42.08 20.46 -29.45
N ASN A 83 41.48 21.55 -29.00
CA ASN A 83 41.39 22.83 -29.72
C ASN A 83 42.58 23.76 -29.43
N ASP A 84 43.49 23.35 -28.53
CA ASP A 84 44.71 24.15 -28.25
C ASP A 84 45.58 24.27 -29.52
N SER A 85 45.94 25.48 -29.88
CA SER A 85 46.79 25.76 -31.03
C SER A 85 48.25 25.36 -30.84
N ALA A 86 48.68 25.16 -29.59
CA ALA A 86 50.08 24.83 -29.26
C ALA A 86 50.45 23.34 -29.41
N ILE A 87 49.47 22.44 -29.66
CA ILE A 87 49.70 20.99 -29.76
C ILE A 87 49.94 20.55 -31.23
N THR A 88 50.62 19.42 -31.36
CA THR A 88 50.83 18.80 -32.68
C THR A 88 49.54 18.25 -33.28
N ALA A 89 49.52 18.02 -34.61
CA ALA A 89 48.40 17.41 -35.30
C ALA A 89 48.07 16.01 -34.75
N ASP A 90 49.08 15.20 -34.48
CA ASP A 90 48.92 13.84 -33.95
C ASP A 90 48.34 13.84 -32.53
N GLU A 91 48.81 14.76 -31.68
CA GLU A 91 48.28 14.88 -30.32
C GLU A 91 46.82 15.37 -30.34
N ARG A 92 46.48 16.28 -31.27
CA ARG A 92 45.09 16.75 -31.47
C ARG A 92 44.17 15.61 -31.86
N GLU A 93 44.62 14.77 -32.82
CA GLU A 93 43.83 13.62 -33.28
C GLU A 93 43.61 12.61 -32.15
N LYS A 94 44.63 12.35 -31.33
CA LYS A 94 44.52 11.48 -30.17
C LYS A 94 43.47 12.01 -29.16
N ARG A 95 43.54 13.30 -28.79
CA ARG A 95 42.56 13.91 -27.86
C ARG A 95 41.15 13.89 -28.40
N LYS A 96 40.95 14.05 -29.71
CA LYS A 96 39.63 13.90 -30.32
C LYS A 96 39.10 12.47 -30.18
N LYS A 97 39.92 11.45 -30.41
CA LYS A 97 39.51 10.06 -30.20
C LYS A 97 39.18 9.75 -28.74
N ASP A 98 39.97 10.31 -27.81
CA ASP A 98 39.69 10.17 -26.39
C ASP A 98 38.35 10.86 -26.00
N ALA A 99 38.07 12.03 -26.59
CA ALA A 99 36.78 12.70 -26.41
C ALA A 99 35.61 11.90 -27.01
N GLU A 100 35.78 11.32 -28.18
CA GLU A 100 34.75 10.44 -28.79
C GLU A 100 34.45 9.21 -27.90
N ALA A 101 35.49 8.58 -27.34
CA ALA A 101 35.35 7.47 -26.41
C ALA A 101 34.59 7.91 -25.12
N LYS A 102 34.94 9.09 -24.60
CA LYS A 102 34.24 9.65 -23.42
C LYS A 102 32.77 9.98 -23.72
N LEU A 103 32.43 10.43 -24.91
CA LEU A 103 31.05 10.68 -25.33
C LEU A 103 30.24 9.36 -25.39
N VAL A 104 30.85 8.26 -25.82
CA VAL A 104 30.19 6.94 -25.77
C VAL A 104 29.94 6.49 -24.33
N GLU A 105 30.91 6.71 -23.44
CA GLU A 105 30.74 6.45 -21.99
C GLU A 105 29.60 7.24 -21.40
N ILE A 106 29.51 8.56 -21.68
CA ILE A 106 28.44 9.44 -21.22
C ILE A 106 27.07 8.91 -21.65
N LYS A 107 26.91 8.55 -22.93
CA LYS A 107 25.66 7.96 -23.44
C LYS A 107 25.31 6.65 -22.74
N GLY A 108 26.30 5.84 -22.40
CA GLY A 108 26.12 4.63 -21.61
C GLY A 108 25.61 4.93 -20.21
N ILE A 109 26.15 5.94 -19.53
CA ILE A 109 25.69 6.36 -18.21
C ILE A 109 24.25 6.88 -18.28
N GLU A 110 23.89 7.70 -19.26
CA GLU A 110 22.52 8.19 -19.47
C GLU A 110 21.51 7.06 -19.67
N ALA A 111 21.87 6.07 -20.49
CA ALA A 111 21.03 4.89 -20.70
C ALA A 111 20.85 4.09 -19.42
N ASN A 112 21.92 3.94 -18.62
CA ASN A 112 21.87 3.25 -17.34
C ASN A 112 21.00 3.99 -16.31
N ILE A 113 21.08 5.32 -16.21
CA ILE A 113 20.21 6.13 -15.36
C ILE A 113 18.75 5.92 -15.75
N THR A 114 18.44 6.00 -17.04
CA THR A 114 17.08 5.81 -17.55
C THR A 114 16.53 4.41 -17.21
N GLN A 115 17.35 3.38 -17.39
CA GLN A 115 16.97 2.02 -17.05
C GLN A 115 16.81 1.83 -15.54
N PHE A 116 17.69 2.42 -14.75
CA PHE A 116 17.60 2.40 -13.29
C PHE A 116 16.30 3.03 -12.79
N ASP A 117 15.94 4.23 -13.28
CA ASP A 117 14.71 4.94 -12.89
C ASP A 117 13.46 4.10 -13.17
N ARG A 118 13.40 3.43 -14.33
CA ARG A 118 12.30 2.51 -14.67
C ARG A 118 12.24 1.33 -13.71
N THR A 119 13.39 0.69 -13.46
CA THR A 119 13.48 -0.49 -12.59
C THR A 119 13.13 -0.13 -11.15
N ALA A 120 13.65 0.98 -10.62
CA ALA A 120 13.35 1.47 -9.28
C ALA A 120 11.85 1.76 -9.09
N THR A 121 11.24 2.47 -10.05
CA THR A 121 9.80 2.77 -10.03
C THR A 121 8.97 1.49 -10.06
N THR A 122 9.27 0.56 -10.94
CA THR A 122 8.55 -0.73 -11.03
C THR A 122 8.68 -1.51 -9.73
N THR A 123 9.90 -1.63 -9.21
CA THR A 123 10.18 -2.36 -7.95
C THR A 123 9.41 -1.78 -6.77
N LEU A 124 9.40 -0.45 -6.59
CA LEU A 124 8.66 0.20 -5.52
C LEU A 124 7.14 -0.01 -5.65
N ASN A 125 6.61 0.09 -6.86
CA ASN A 125 5.18 -0.11 -7.11
C ASN A 125 4.75 -1.55 -6.83
N GLU A 126 5.51 -2.53 -7.28
CA GLU A 126 5.25 -3.95 -7.00
C GLU A 126 5.38 -4.26 -5.51
N GLN A 127 6.38 -3.72 -4.83
CA GLN A 127 6.54 -3.91 -3.39
C GLN A 127 5.36 -3.31 -2.62
N ARG A 128 4.94 -2.08 -2.96
CA ARG A 128 3.75 -1.43 -2.38
C ARG A 128 2.49 -2.28 -2.58
N LYS A 129 2.30 -2.80 -3.81
CA LYS A 129 1.15 -3.65 -4.13
C LYS A 129 1.14 -4.91 -3.27
N ARG A 130 2.26 -5.65 -3.22
CA ARG A 130 2.38 -6.88 -2.41
C ARG A 130 2.16 -6.63 -0.92
N MET A 131 2.72 -5.54 -0.38
CA MET A 131 2.53 -5.18 1.03
C MET A 131 1.06 -4.86 1.32
N ARG A 132 0.40 -4.07 0.45
CA ARG A 132 -1.02 -3.74 0.58
C ARG A 132 -1.89 -4.99 0.53
N GLU A 133 -1.67 -5.88 -0.43
CA GLU A 133 -2.43 -7.13 -0.57
C GLU A 133 -2.31 -7.99 0.68
N LYS A 134 -1.10 -8.15 1.21
CA LYS A 134 -0.85 -8.91 2.45
C LYS A 134 -1.59 -8.30 3.66
N ILE A 135 -1.50 -6.99 3.84
CA ILE A 135 -2.18 -6.29 4.94
C ILE A 135 -3.70 -6.44 4.82
N LEU A 136 -4.27 -6.26 3.62
CA LEU A 136 -5.70 -6.46 3.39
C LEU A 136 -6.15 -7.89 3.66
N GLN A 137 -5.35 -8.89 3.29
CA GLN A 137 -5.63 -10.29 3.58
C GLN A 137 -5.72 -10.53 5.10
N GLU A 138 -4.77 -10.03 5.89
CA GLU A 138 -4.78 -10.16 7.34
C GLU A 138 -6.03 -9.50 7.97
N ILE A 139 -6.42 -8.32 7.47
CA ILE A 139 -7.63 -7.64 7.91
C ILE A 139 -8.87 -8.48 7.57
N TYR A 140 -8.99 -8.99 6.35
CA TYR A 140 -10.12 -9.81 5.92
C TYR A 140 -10.24 -11.12 6.69
N GLU A 141 -9.14 -11.78 6.99
CA GLU A 141 -9.14 -13.02 7.81
C GLU A 141 -9.70 -12.74 9.21
N LEU A 142 -9.29 -11.63 9.83
CA LEU A 142 -9.81 -11.24 11.14
C LEU A 142 -11.28 -10.85 11.08
N VAL A 143 -11.69 -10.03 10.09
CA VAL A 143 -13.08 -9.65 9.86
C VAL A 143 -13.96 -10.90 9.67
N ASN A 144 -13.55 -11.84 8.83
CA ASN A 144 -14.27 -13.08 8.59
C ASN A 144 -14.43 -13.91 9.86
N THR A 145 -13.37 -14.03 10.65
CA THR A 145 -13.38 -14.75 11.93
C THR A 145 -14.36 -14.12 12.91
N LYS A 146 -14.32 -12.81 13.06
CA LYS A 146 -15.22 -12.07 13.94
C LYS A 146 -16.66 -12.12 13.47
N ALA A 147 -16.90 -11.92 12.18
CA ALA A 147 -18.23 -11.96 11.60
C ALA A 147 -18.91 -13.31 11.82
N LYS A 148 -18.19 -14.41 11.56
CA LYS A 148 -18.68 -15.77 11.80
C LYS A 148 -18.98 -16.03 13.27
N ALA A 149 -18.07 -15.65 14.17
CA ALA A 149 -18.25 -15.84 15.61
C ALA A 149 -19.45 -15.07 16.18
N ALA A 150 -19.72 -13.87 15.65
CA ALA A 150 -20.82 -13.02 16.08
C ALA A 150 -22.14 -13.27 15.31
N GLY A 151 -22.15 -14.18 14.34
CA GLY A 151 -23.33 -14.53 13.54
C GLY A 151 -23.74 -13.45 12.54
N TYR A 152 -22.80 -12.59 12.11
CA TYR A 152 -23.08 -11.65 11.03
C TYR A 152 -23.13 -12.38 9.69
N THR A 153 -24.10 -12.03 8.85
CA THR A 153 -24.29 -12.56 7.49
C THR A 153 -23.61 -11.70 6.43
N LEU A 154 -23.36 -10.43 6.75
CA LEU A 154 -22.73 -9.46 5.87
C LEU A 154 -21.94 -8.42 6.68
N VAL A 155 -20.78 -8.03 6.16
CA VAL A 155 -20.01 -6.88 6.66
C VAL A 155 -19.81 -5.92 5.48
N ILE A 156 -20.18 -4.65 5.65
CA ILE A 156 -20.13 -3.62 4.62
C ILE A 156 -19.05 -2.62 4.96
N ASP A 157 -18.19 -2.31 3.98
CA ASP A 157 -17.20 -1.24 4.11
C ASP A 157 -17.86 0.14 4.00
N THR A 158 -17.81 0.93 5.07
CA THR A 158 -18.38 2.28 5.12
C THR A 158 -17.52 3.33 4.44
N ALA A 159 -16.24 3.02 4.20
CA ALA A 159 -15.31 3.89 3.47
C ALA A 159 -15.30 3.64 1.96
N ALA A 160 -16.11 2.67 1.48
CA ALA A 160 -16.18 2.34 0.05
C ALA A 160 -16.78 3.49 -0.75
N GLU A 161 -16.12 3.83 -1.84
CA GLU A 161 -16.53 4.86 -2.79
C GLU A 161 -16.65 4.26 -4.19
N THR A 162 -17.54 4.85 -5.00
CA THR A 162 -17.62 4.55 -6.42
C THR A 162 -16.43 5.15 -7.17
N ILE A 163 -16.30 4.82 -8.46
CA ILE A 163 -15.26 5.41 -9.33
C ILE A 163 -15.34 6.95 -9.43
N ASN A 164 -16.51 7.53 -9.13
CA ASN A 164 -16.75 8.96 -9.12
C ASN A 164 -16.57 9.59 -7.71
N ASN A 165 -15.90 8.89 -6.78
CA ASN A 165 -15.69 9.32 -5.40
C ASN A 165 -16.96 9.62 -4.61
N THR A 166 -18.05 8.91 -4.94
CA THR A 166 -19.32 8.99 -4.20
C THR A 166 -19.39 7.83 -3.19
N PRO A 167 -19.79 8.06 -1.93
CA PRO A 167 -19.95 6.97 -0.97
C PRO A 167 -20.90 5.89 -1.48
N VAL A 168 -20.52 4.62 -1.33
CA VAL A 168 -21.39 3.48 -1.65
C VAL A 168 -22.51 3.36 -0.63
N LEU A 169 -22.22 3.62 0.62
CA LEU A 169 -23.16 3.56 1.74
C LEU A 169 -23.54 4.99 2.16
N LEU A 170 -24.80 5.38 1.90
CA LEU A 170 -25.28 6.75 2.13
C LEU A 170 -25.77 6.96 3.58
N TYR A 171 -26.28 5.91 4.24
CA TYR A 171 -26.78 5.94 5.60
C TYR A 171 -26.60 4.59 6.28
N TYR A 172 -26.15 4.60 7.53
CA TYR A 172 -26.07 3.43 8.40
C TYR A 172 -26.09 3.88 9.87
N THR A 173 -26.53 2.97 10.77
CA THR A 173 -26.36 3.15 12.21
C THR A 173 -25.04 2.53 12.64
N LYS A 174 -24.44 3.04 13.71
CA LYS A 174 -23.16 2.53 14.25
C LYS A 174 -23.31 1.34 15.18
N ASP A 175 -24.50 0.77 15.30
CA ASP A 175 -24.82 -0.25 16.32
C ASP A 175 -23.98 -1.52 16.18
N ASN A 176 -23.56 -1.87 14.97
CA ASN A 176 -22.76 -3.05 14.67
C ASN A 176 -21.47 -2.67 13.93
N ASP A 177 -20.84 -1.56 14.30
CA ASP A 177 -19.56 -1.12 13.72
C ASP A 177 -18.41 -1.90 14.38
N LEU A 178 -17.70 -2.68 13.57
CA LEU A 178 -16.57 -3.52 13.99
C LEU A 178 -15.21 -2.80 13.93
N THR A 179 -15.16 -1.56 13.48
CA THR A 179 -13.92 -0.83 13.17
C THR A 179 -12.94 -0.82 14.34
N ASP A 180 -13.38 -0.35 15.49
CA ASP A 180 -12.49 -0.20 16.65
C ASP A 180 -12.13 -1.55 17.29
N GLU A 181 -13.05 -2.53 17.27
CA GLU A 181 -12.78 -3.89 17.76
C GLU A 181 -11.72 -4.60 16.90
N ILE A 182 -11.89 -4.56 15.59
CA ILE A 182 -10.93 -5.13 14.63
C ILE A 182 -9.57 -4.45 14.77
N LEU A 183 -9.54 -3.12 14.81
CA LEU A 183 -8.29 -2.36 14.95
C LEU A 183 -7.57 -2.67 16.27
N LYS A 184 -8.30 -2.75 17.39
CA LYS A 184 -7.74 -3.14 18.68
C LYS A 184 -7.07 -4.51 18.63
N GLN A 185 -7.70 -5.48 17.96
CA GLN A 185 -7.15 -6.84 17.86
C GLN A 185 -5.94 -6.91 16.91
N LEU A 186 -5.98 -6.22 15.77
CA LEU A 186 -4.85 -6.10 14.86
C LEU A 186 -3.62 -5.48 15.53
N ASN A 187 -3.83 -4.50 16.38
CA ASN A 187 -2.76 -3.78 17.08
C ASN A 187 -2.41 -4.37 18.47
N ALA A 188 -3.01 -5.50 18.87
CA ALA A 188 -2.75 -6.09 20.18
C ALA A 188 -1.27 -6.46 20.42
N ASN A 189 -0.56 -6.84 19.37
CA ASN A 189 0.86 -7.19 19.41
C ASN A 189 1.74 -6.16 18.69
N ALA A 190 1.26 -4.92 18.55
CA ALA A 190 2.04 -3.87 17.90
C ALA A 190 3.24 -3.48 18.76
N PRO A 191 4.45 -3.37 18.18
CA PRO A 191 5.58 -2.76 18.86
C PRO A 191 5.26 -1.33 19.29
N THR A 192 5.75 -0.92 20.46
CA THR A 192 5.42 0.38 21.08
C THR A 192 5.71 1.58 20.15
N GLU A 193 6.72 1.46 19.31
CA GLU A 193 7.13 2.48 18.34
C GLU A 193 6.05 2.84 17.32
N TYR A 194 5.14 1.88 16.98
CA TYR A 194 4.05 2.11 16.01
C TYR A 194 2.75 2.58 16.67
N LEU A 195 2.64 2.51 17.99
CA LEU A 195 1.46 2.93 18.74
C LEU A 195 1.45 4.41 19.09
N GLN A 196 2.61 5.08 19.03
CA GLN A 196 2.70 6.52 19.25
C GLN A 196 2.14 7.29 18.05
N PRO A 197 1.43 8.41 18.29
CA PRO A 197 1.07 9.32 17.20
C PRO A 197 2.37 9.78 16.53
N GLN A 198 2.55 9.47 15.25
CA GLN A 198 3.65 10.07 14.50
C GLN A 198 3.43 11.59 14.51
N SER A 199 4.37 12.33 15.11
CA SER A 199 4.44 13.76 14.90
C SER A 199 4.53 13.97 13.39
N THR A 200 3.47 14.50 12.79
CA THR A 200 3.48 15.00 11.42
C THR A 200 4.53 16.08 11.35
N GLU A 201 5.74 15.74 10.89
CA GLU A 201 6.64 16.75 10.37
C GLU A 201 5.92 17.37 9.16
N THR A 202 5.25 18.46 9.43
CA THR A 202 4.71 19.37 8.43
C THR A 202 5.91 19.92 7.68
N ASN A 203 6.28 19.31 6.54
CA ASN A 203 7.07 19.98 5.54
C ASN A 203 6.22 21.12 4.97
N ALA A 204 6.23 22.26 5.67
CA ALA A 204 5.79 23.52 5.10
C ALA A 204 6.75 23.87 3.97
N PRO A 205 6.26 24.17 2.76
CA PRO A 205 7.13 24.64 1.70
C PRO A 205 7.77 25.97 2.14
N ALA A 206 9.09 25.99 2.13
CA ALA A 206 9.85 27.23 2.28
C ALA A 206 9.40 28.22 1.19
N LYS A 207 9.05 29.44 1.61
CA LYS A 207 8.68 30.56 0.75
C LYS A 207 9.86 31.03 -0.09
#